data_ab854e7269fc97e1631af2660570bacb
#
_entry.id   ab854e7269fc97e1631af2660570bacb
#
_cell.length_a   1.000
_cell.length_b   1.000
_cell.length_c   1.000
_cell.angle_alpha   90.00
_cell.angle_beta   90.00
_cell.angle_gamma   90.00
#
_symmetry.space_group_name_H-M   'P 1'
#
loop_
_entity.id
_entity.type
_entity.pdbx_description
1 polymer ?
#
loop_
_entity_poly.entity_id
_entity_poly.type
_entity_poly.pdbx_seq_one_letter_code
_entity_poly.pdbx_strand_id
1 'polypeptide(L)'
;MAVQELEGKRSSWKERVVRYDREHKQATRQRIISSAGPRLKRDGIDGSGVATLMADAGLTNGAFYAHFESKDDLVATVVADQLRVQGERLGALTPGRAGIEQFLRSYLSVEHRDNRADGCPSAALLDEIGRCTDATKKAYTDGLLAMADDVAARLAPHDPQSARVTVLGVFAMVIGTLQLSRALADPQLADAVLEQGIQNALAALGAERRKRSAERKQR
;
A
#
# COMPACT_ATOMS: atom_id res chain seq x y z
N MET A 1 34.91 -17.34 42.24
CA MET A 1 35.07 -17.06 40.79
C MET A 1 34.15 -17.92 39.93
N ALA A 2 34.01 -19.23 40.09
CA ALA A 2 33.18 -20.09 39.22
C ALA A 2 31.66 -19.79 39.23
N VAL A 3 31.07 -19.32 40.34
CA VAL A 3 29.62 -19.03 40.45
C VAL A 3 29.22 -17.83 39.63
N GLN A 4 30.00 -16.74 39.60
CA GLN A 4 29.74 -15.54 38.82
C GLN A 4 29.85 -15.78 37.29
N GLU A 5 30.73 -16.70 36.88
CA GLU A 5 30.91 -17.08 35.47
C GLU A 5 29.71 -17.91 34.96
N LEU A 6 29.13 -18.74 35.81
CA LEU A 6 27.94 -19.51 35.52
C LEU A 6 26.68 -18.66 35.46
N GLU A 7 26.55 -17.62 36.30
CA GLU A 7 25.43 -16.66 36.27
C GLU A 7 25.48 -15.79 35.01
N GLY A 8 26.66 -15.32 34.62
CA GLY A 8 26.84 -14.56 33.37
C GLY A 8 26.48 -15.35 32.10
N LYS A 9 26.84 -16.65 32.05
CA LYS A 9 26.49 -17.54 30.95
C LYS A 9 24.98 -17.84 30.89
N ARG A 10 24.34 -18.00 32.05
CA ARG A 10 22.87 -18.20 32.16
C ARG A 10 22.10 -16.95 31.72
N SER A 11 22.53 -15.76 32.09
CA SER A 11 21.93 -14.49 31.66
C SER A 11 22.02 -14.32 30.14
N SER A 12 23.20 -14.49 29.57
CA SER A 12 23.45 -14.42 28.12
C SER A 12 22.66 -15.45 27.30
N TRP A 13 22.42 -16.66 27.85
CA TRP A 13 21.61 -17.68 27.18
C TRP A 13 20.12 -17.32 27.21
N LYS A 14 19.59 -16.85 28.36
CA LYS A 14 18.20 -16.39 28.47
C LYS A 14 17.91 -15.21 27.52
N GLU A 15 18.82 -14.26 27.42
CA GLU A 15 18.68 -13.11 26.50
C GLU A 15 18.67 -13.56 25.04
N ARG A 16 19.48 -14.54 24.66
CA ARG A 16 19.49 -15.11 23.31
C ARG A 16 18.19 -15.85 22.98
N VAL A 17 17.67 -16.65 23.91
CA VAL A 17 16.40 -17.36 23.74
C VAL A 17 15.24 -16.39 23.58
N VAL A 18 15.14 -15.38 24.45
CA VAL A 18 14.08 -14.34 24.36
C VAL A 18 14.16 -13.57 23.06
N ARG A 19 15.37 -13.24 22.57
CA ARG A 19 15.55 -12.56 21.29
C ARG A 19 15.13 -13.45 20.13
N TYR A 20 15.53 -14.72 20.12
CA TYR A 20 15.14 -15.70 19.11
C TYR A 20 13.63 -15.88 19.03
N ASP A 21 12.95 -15.98 20.18
CA ASP A 21 11.50 -16.10 20.24
C ASP A 21 10.78 -14.86 19.69
N ARG A 22 11.32 -13.66 19.97
CA ARG A 22 10.79 -12.40 19.41
C ARG A 22 10.97 -12.33 17.91
N GLU A 23 12.16 -12.63 17.40
CA GLU A 23 12.47 -12.63 15.97
C GLU A 23 11.59 -13.65 15.23
N HIS A 24 11.40 -14.84 15.80
CA HIS A 24 10.52 -15.86 15.23
C HIS A 24 9.04 -15.41 15.21
N LYS A 25 8.57 -14.80 16.29
CA LYS A 25 7.21 -14.26 16.37
C LYS A 25 6.99 -13.16 15.34
N GLN A 26 7.95 -12.25 15.16
CA GLN A 26 7.90 -11.19 14.15
C GLN A 26 7.91 -11.74 12.72
N ALA A 27 8.80 -12.70 12.44
CA ALA A 27 8.87 -13.36 11.13
C ALA A 27 7.55 -14.06 10.77
N THR A 28 6.94 -14.76 11.74
CA THR A 28 5.64 -15.40 11.58
C THR A 28 4.54 -14.38 11.33
N ARG A 29 4.50 -13.27 12.09
CA ARG A 29 3.55 -12.18 11.89
C ARG A 29 3.68 -11.57 10.50
N GLN A 30 4.91 -11.31 10.04
CA GLN A 30 5.16 -10.78 8.69
C GLN A 30 4.71 -11.76 7.59
N ARG A 31 4.92 -13.06 7.78
CA ARG A 31 4.43 -14.08 6.83
C ARG A 31 2.91 -14.06 6.72
N ILE A 32 2.18 -13.91 7.83
CA ILE A 32 0.71 -13.76 7.80
C ILE A 32 0.31 -12.50 7.02
N ILE A 33 0.94 -11.36 7.29
CA ILE A 33 0.66 -10.10 6.60
C ILE A 33 0.91 -10.24 5.09
N SER A 34 2.05 -10.80 4.70
CA SER A 34 2.44 -10.94 3.30
C SER A 34 1.54 -11.89 2.50
N SER A 35 1.06 -12.97 3.12
CA SER A 35 0.13 -13.91 2.48
C SER A 35 -1.31 -13.38 2.44
N ALA A 36 -1.73 -12.62 3.47
CA ALA A 36 -3.07 -12.06 3.54
C ALA A 36 -3.31 -10.96 2.49
N GLY A 37 -2.31 -10.13 2.17
CA GLY A 37 -2.45 -9.03 1.23
C GLY A 37 -3.02 -9.42 -0.13
N PRO A 38 -2.41 -10.36 -0.86
CA PRO A 38 -2.95 -10.87 -2.14
C PRO A 38 -4.34 -11.48 -2.01
N ARG A 39 -4.60 -12.23 -0.94
CA ARG A 39 -5.90 -12.84 -0.68
C ARG A 39 -6.99 -11.78 -0.51
N LEU A 40 -6.79 -10.82 0.36
CA LEU A 40 -7.75 -9.74 0.59
C LEU A 40 -8.04 -8.96 -0.70
N LYS A 41 -7.03 -8.66 -1.51
CA LYS A 41 -7.21 -7.94 -2.78
C LYS A 41 -7.98 -8.75 -3.83
N ARG A 42 -7.82 -10.09 -3.84
CA ARG A 42 -8.50 -10.96 -4.79
C ARG A 42 -9.96 -11.23 -4.40
N ASP A 43 -10.17 -11.58 -3.14
CA ASP A 43 -11.43 -12.17 -2.64
C ASP A 43 -12.26 -11.15 -1.83
N GLY A 44 -11.69 -9.96 -1.53
CA GLY A 44 -12.29 -8.96 -0.65
C GLY A 44 -12.01 -9.23 0.84
N ILE A 45 -12.23 -8.21 1.66
CA ILE A 45 -12.09 -8.29 3.13
C ILE A 45 -13.15 -9.25 3.69
N ASP A 46 -14.41 -9.08 3.27
CA ASP A 46 -15.52 -9.90 3.76
C ASP A 46 -15.45 -11.33 3.24
N GLY A 47 -14.97 -11.51 1.99
CA GLY A 47 -14.77 -12.83 1.38
C GLY A 47 -13.61 -13.65 1.98
N SER A 48 -12.78 -13.05 2.84
CA SER A 48 -11.57 -13.69 3.37
C SER A 48 -11.72 -14.01 4.86
N GLY A 49 -12.04 -15.27 5.20
CA GLY A 49 -12.11 -15.73 6.59
C GLY A 49 -10.74 -15.91 7.24
N VAL A 50 -10.66 -15.78 8.59
CA VAL A 50 -9.41 -15.96 9.35
C VAL A 50 -8.78 -17.33 9.08
N ALA A 51 -9.57 -18.40 9.03
CA ALA A 51 -9.07 -19.74 8.77
C ALA A 51 -8.36 -19.84 7.41
N THR A 52 -8.92 -19.21 6.36
CA THR A 52 -8.33 -19.18 5.02
C THR A 52 -7.04 -18.36 4.99
N LEU A 53 -7.03 -17.19 5.64
CA LEU A 53 -5.85 -16.32 5.74
C LEU A 53 -4.70 -17.03 6.46
N MET A 54 -5.00 -17.77 7.53
CA MET A 54 -4.00 -18.55 8.26
C MET A 54 -3.49 -19.75 7.46
N ALA A 55 -4.37 -20.43 6.74
CA ALA A 55 -3.98 -21.54 5.85
C ALA A 55 -3.03 -21.07 4.74
N ASP A 56 -3.28 -19.90 4.14
CA ASP A 56 -2.38 -19.29 3.15
C ASP A 56 -0.99 -18.97 3.72
N ALA A 57 -0.91 -18.67 5.01
CA ALA A 57 0.34 -18.49 5.72
C ALA A 57 1.01 -19.81 6.15
N GLY A 58 0.41 -20.99 5.87
CA GLY A 58 0.88 -22.29 6.34
C GLY A 58 0.75 -22.48 7.85
N LEU A 59 -0.29 -21.88 8.47
CA LEU A 59 -0.51 -21.89 9.91
C LEU A 59 -1.91 -22.40 10.25
N THR A 60 -2.06 -22.88 11.49
CA THR A 60 -3.38 -23.25 12.03
C THR A 60 -4.18 -22.02 12.45
N ASN A 61 -5.51 -22.13 12.41
CA ASN A 61 -6.39 -21.05 12.86
C ASN A 61 -6.12 -20.64 14.32
N GLY A 62 -5.76 -21.60 15.19
CA GLY A 62 -5.45 -21.32 16.60
C GLY A 62 -4.23 -20.41 16.82
N ALA A 63 -3.31 -20.35 15.87
CA ALA A 63 -2.15 -19.47 15.95
C ALA A 63 -2.49 -17.99 15.71
N PHE A 64 -3.67 -17.67 15.19
CA PHE A 64 -4.07 -16.30 14.85
C PHE A 64 -3.97 -15.34 16.03
N TYR A 65 -4.60 -15.70 17.15
CA TYR A 65 -4.69 -14.84 18.34
C TYR A 65 -3.36 -14.63 19.07
N ALA A 66 -2.30 -15.37 18.69
CA ALA A 66 -0.94 -15.09 19.16
C ALA A 66 -0.30 -13.88 18.46
N HIS A 67 -0.88 -13.44 17.33
CA HIS A 67 -0.32 -12.40 16.45
C HIS A 67 -1.24 -11.20 16.22
N PHE A 68 -2.56 -11.38 16.27
CA PHE A 68 -3.58 -10.35 16.01
C PHE A 68 -4.74 -10.48 16.99
N GLU A 69 -5.26 -9.33 17.43
CA GLU A 69 -6.38 -9.26 18.36
C GLU A 69 -7.71 -9.60 17.67
N SER A 70 -7.85 -9.24 16.41
CA SER A 70 -9.05 -9.45 15.60
C SER A 70 -8.72 -9.50 14.11
N LYS A 71 -9.70 -9.91 13.29
CA LYS A 71 -9.60 -9.80 11.83
C LYS A 71 -9.38 -8.35 11.40
N ASP A 72 -10.03 -7.39 12.06
CA ASP A 72 -9.89 -5.96 11.75
C ASP A 72 -8.47 -5.45 12.04
N ASP A 73 -7.83 -5.92 13.12
CA ASP A 73 -6.42 -5.63 13.41
C ASP A 73 -5.49 -6.18 12.32
N LEU A 74 -5.71 -7.41 11.86
CA LEU A 74 -4.98 -7.95 10.72
C LEU A 74 -5.21 -7.11 9.46
N VAL A 75 -6.46 -6.77 9.13
CA VAL A 75 -6.80 -5.98 7.93
C VAL A 75 -6.15 -4.61 7.99
N ALA A 76 -6.23 -3.88 9.10
CA ALA A 76 -5.57 -2.59 9.27
C ALA A 76 -4.05 -2.70 9.08
N THR A 77 -3.43 -3.74 9.64
CA THR A 77 -2.00 -4.00 9.50
C THR A 77 -1.61 -4.31 8.06
N VAL A 78 -2.40 -5.15 7.37
CA VAL A 78 -2.15 -5.51 5.95
C VAL A 78 -2.30 -4.30 5.06
N VAL A 79 -3.33 -3.48 5.25
CA VAL A 79 -3.55 -2.25 4.48
C VAL A 79 -2.36 -1.29 4.65
N ALA A 80 -1.90 -1.07 5.88
CA ALA A 80 -0.73 -0.25 6.15
C ALA A 80 0.54 -0.78 5.46
N ASP A 81 0.82 -2.08 5.55
CA ASP A 81 1.98 -2.72 4.93
C ASP A 81 1.95 -2.63 3.41
N GLN A 82 0.79 -2.88 2.79
CA GLN A 82 0.62 -2.80 1.34
C GLN A 82 0.82 -1.37 0.81
N LEU A 83 0.33 -0.35 1.51
CA LEU A 83 0.54 1.05 1.15
C LEU A 83 2.00 1.47 1.33
N ARG A 84 2.67 1.01 2.39
CA ARG A 84 4.11 1.22 2.60
C ARG A 84 4.93 0.63 1.45
N VAL A 85 4.68 -0.62 1.08
CA VAL A 85 5.37 -1.28 -0.04
C VAL A 85 5.13 -0.53 -1.36
N GLN A 86 3.92 -0.03 -1.58
CA GLN A 86 3.62 0.77 -2.76
C GLN A 86 4.34 2.12 -2.74
N GLY A 87 4.42 2.79 -1.59
CA GLY A 87 5.19 4.01 -1.40
C GLY A 87 6.68 3.79 -1.69
N GLU A 88 7.27 2.69 -1.21
CA GLU A 88 8.66 2.33 -1.51
C GLU A 88 8.91 2.12 -3.01
N ARG A 89 7.97 1.47 -3.72
CA ARG A 89 8.06 1.31 -5.18
C ARG A 89 8.01 2.66 -5.91
N LEU A 90 7.11 3.56 -5.47
CA LEU A 90 7.06 4.94 -5.97
C LEU A 90 8.37 5.68 -5.69
N GLY A 91 8.91 5.53 -4.47
CA GLY A 91 10.17 6.11 -4.04
C GLY A 91 11.37 5.70 -4.89
N ALA A 92 11.37 4.48 -5.40
CA ALA A 92 12.44 3.93 -6.24
C ALA A 92 12.40 4.40 -7.71
N LEU A 93 11.33 5.07 -8.15
CA LEU A 93 11.23 5.55 -9.53
C LEU A 93 12.18 6.72 -9.81
N THR A 94 12.54 6.88 -11.09
CA THR A 94 13.33 8.00 -11.58
C THR A 94 12.71 9.34 -11.13
N PRO A 95 13.49 10.29 -10.60
CA PRO A 95 12.97 11.59 -10.22
C PRO A 95 12.34 12.35 -11.42
N GLY A 96 11.33 13.17 -11.12
CA GLY A 96 10.70 14.05 -12.08
C GLY A 96 9.61 13.41 -12.93
N ARG A 97 9.27 14.07 -14.05
CA ARG A 97 8.12 13.71 -14.89
C ARG A 97 8.22 12.30 -15.48
N ALA A 98 9.41 11.89 -15.88
CA ALA A 98 9.61 10.58 -16.51
C ALA A 98 9.24 9.42 -15.56
N GLY A 99 9.65 9.50 -14.30
CA GLY A 99 9.26 8.50 -13.31
C GLY A 99 7.76 8.50 -13.01
N ILE A 100 7.13 9.67 -12.97
CA ILE A 100 5.68 9.76 -12.79
C ILE A 100 4.94 9.14 -13.99
N GLU A 101 5.37 9.44 -15.20
CA GLU A 101 4.79 8.83 -16.41
C GLU A 101 4.99 7.32 -16.41
N GLN A 102 6.18 6.83 -16.06
CA GLN A 102 6.46 5.41 -15.91
C GLN A 102 5.52 4.75 -14.88
N PHE A 103 5.31 5.40 -13.72
CA PHE A 103 4.36 4.93 -12.72
C PHE A 103 2.94 4.87 -13.27
N LEU A 104 2.45 5.94 -13.90
CA LEU A 104 1.09 5.99 -14.45
C LEU A 104 0.85 4.89 -15.49
N ARG A 105 1.83 4.64 -16.40
CA ARG A 105 1.74 3.57 -17.39
C ARG A 105 1.77 2.18 -16.75
N SER A 106 2.59 1.97 -15.72
CA SER A 106 2.59 0.72 -14.98
C SER A 106 1.31 0.52 -14.16
N TYR A 107 0.81 1.59 -13.56
CA TYR A 107 -0.40 1.54 -12.75
C TYR A 107 -1.67 1.33 -13.58
N LEU A 108 -1.81 2.00 -14.72
CA LEU A 108 -2.93 1.87 -15.67
C LEU A 108 -2.56 0.92 -16.81
N SER A 109 -2.00 -0.24 -16.49
CA SER A 109 -1.67 -1.28 -17.46
C SER A 109 -2.70 -2.40 -17.46
N VAL A 110 -2.78 -3.14 -18.56
CA VAL A 110 -3.57 -4.37 -18.70
C VAL A 110 -3.17 -5.39 -17.64
N GLU A 111 -1.86 -5.53 -17.40
CA GLU A 111 -1.34 -6.44 -16.38
C GLU A 111 -1.88 -6.10 -14.98
N HIS A 112 -1.85 -4.82 -14.56
CA HIS A 112 -2.41 -4.41 -13.26
C HIS A 112 -3.93 -4.51 -13.23
N ARG A 113 -4.62 -4.28 -14.36
CA ARG A 113 -6.06 -4.50 -14.46
C ARG A 113 -6.41 -5.97 -14.16
N ASP A 114 -5.71 -6.90 -14.79
CA ASP A 114 -6.07 -8.33 -14.78
C ASP A 114 -5.52 -9.05 -13.54
N ASN A 115 -4.41 -8.58 -12.95
CA ASN A 115 -3.81 -9.13 -11.74
C ASN A 115 -4.18 -8.31 -10.48
N ARG A 116 -5.41 -8.51 -9.99
CA ARG A 116 -5.91 -7.80 -8.81
C ARG A 116 -5.10 -8.13 -7.54
N ALA A 117 -4.66 -9.37 -7.38
CA ALA A 117 -4.00 -9.88 -6.19
C ALA A 117 -2.66 -9.17 -5.90
N ASP A 118 -1.87 -8.84 -6.93
CA ASP A 118 -0.58 -8.18 -6.81
C ASP A 118 -0.66 -6.66 -6.97
N GLY A 119 -1.87 -6.13 -7.25
CA GLY A 119 -2.11 -4.72 -7.50
C GLY A 119 -2.18 -3.85 -6.24
N CYS A 120 -2.63 -2.61 -6.47
CA CYS A 120 -2.83 -1.60 -5.44
C CYS A 120 -3.99 -1.95 -4.50
N PRO A 121 -3.83 -1.85 -3.16
CA PRO A 121 -4.92 -2.07 -2.22
C PRO A 121 -6.06 -1.05 -2.41
N SER A 122 -5.77 0.20 -2.77
CA SER A 122 -6.80 1.21 -3.07
C SER A 122 -7.67 0.79 -4.25
N ALA A 123 -7.07 0.29 -5.33
CA ALA A 123 -7.84 -0.14 -6.50
C ALA A 123 -8.61 -1.46 -6.30
N ALA A 124 -8.31 -2.21 -5.24
CA ALA A 124 -8.97 -3.48 -4.95
C ALA A 124 -10.00 -3.37 -3.83
N LEU A 125 -9.74 -2.56 -2.79
CA LEU A 125 -10.43 -2.61 -1.50
C LEU A 125 -11.04 -1.29 -1.03
N LEU A 126 -10.95 -0.18 -1.81
CA LEU A 126 -11.30 1.16 -1.33
C LEU A 126 -12.74 1.24 -0.78
N ASP A 127 -13.70 0.64 -1.48
CA ASP A 127 -15.10 0.62 -1.07
C ASP A 127 -15.31 -0.18 0.24
N GLU A 128 -14.64 -1.34 0.37
CA GLU A 128 -14.69 -2.14 1.59
C GLU A 128 -14.00 -1.42 2.76
N ILE A 129 -12.82 -0.79 2.54
CA ILE A 129 -12.13 0.02 3.55
C ILE A 129 -13.04 1.14 4.07
N GLY A 130 -13.85 1.75 3.19
CA GLY A 130 -14.84 2.76 3.58
C GLY A 130 -15.88 2.26 4.60
N ARG A 131 -16.11 0.95 4.67
CA ARG A 131 -17.02 0.28 5.61
C ARG A 131 -16.32 -0.36 6.82
N CYS A 132 -14.99 -0.39 6.83
CA CYS A 132 -14.21 -0.94 7.95
C CYS A 132 -14.24 -0.06 9.19
N THR A 133 -13.62 -0.54 10.26
CA THR A 133 -13.40 0.19 11.52
C THR A 133 -12.58 1.47 11.31
N ASP A 134 -12.67 2.40 12.24
CA ASP A 134 -11.89 3.64 12.21
C ASP A 134 -10.38 3.37 12.26
N ALA A 135 -9.95 2.28 12.90
CA ALA A 135 -8.55 1.85 12.90
C ALA A 135 -8.05 1.52 11.48
N THR A 136 -8.83 0.77 10.69
CA THR A 136 -8.50 0.45 9.30
C THR A 136 -8.51 1.69 8.42
N LYS A 137 -9.53 2.56 8.57
CA LYS A 137 -9.61 3.84 7.84
C LYS A 137 -8.42 4.73 8.16
N LYS A 138 -8.00 4.79 9.43
CA LYS A 138 -6.83 5.55 9.85
C LYS A 138 -5.55 5.00 9.23
N ALA A 139 -5.34 3.68 9.28
CA ALA A 139 -4.18 3.04 8.67
C ALA A 139 -4.10 3.32 7.16
N TYR A 140 -5.24 3.26 6.47
CA TYR A 140 -5.35 3.63 5.06
C TYR A 140 -5.02 5.11 4.83
N THR A 141 -5.60 6.01 5.60
CA THR A 141 -5.38 7.46 5.48
C THR A 141 -3.92 7.82 5.68
N ASP A 142 -3.29 7.30 6.74
CA ASP A 142 -1.89 7.58 7.05
C ASP A 142 -0.97 7.11 5.91
N GLY A 143 -1.18 5.89 5.39
CA GLY A 143 -0.39 5.35 4.28
C GLY A 143 -0.61 6.10 2.96
N LEU A 144 -1.86 6.46 2.65
CA LEU A 144 -2.18 7.24 1.45
C LEU A 144 -1.55 8.64 1.50
N LEU A 145 -1.64 9.32 2.65
CA LEU A 145 -1.04 10.65 2.83
C LEU A 145 0.48 10.59 2.74
N ALA A 146 1.12 9.59 3.31
CA ALA A 146 2.57 9.41 3.19
C ALA A 146 3.01 9.29 1.72
N MET A 147 2.31 8.50 0.91
CA MET A 147 2.57 8.39 -0.53
C MET A 147 2.29 9.72 -1.26
N ALA A 148 1.18 10.38 -0.94
CA ALA A 148 0.82 11.65 -1.57
C ALA A 148 1.85 12.75 -1.26
N ASP A 149 2.35 12.80 -0.04
CA ASP A 149 3.37 13.75 0.39
C ASP A 149 4.72 13.52 -0.29
N ASP A 150 5.15 12.26 -0.45
CA ASP A 150 6.35 11.93 -1.21
C ASP A 150 6.25 12.39 -2.67
N VAL A 151 5.12 12.11 -3.34
CA VAL A 151 4.87 12.56 -4.73
C VAL A 151 4.79 14.10 -4.79
N ALA A 152 4.10 14.73 -3.85
CA ALA A 152 3.97 16.19 -3.79
C ALA A 152 5.34 16.88 -3.60
N ALA A 153 6.21 16.33 -2.75
CA ALA A 153 7.57 16.83 -2.54
C ALA A 153 8.42 16.75 -3.82
N ARG A 154 8.24 15.72 -4.64
CA ARG A 154 8.93 15.58 -5.94
C ARG A 154 8.39 16.53 -6.99
N LEU A 155 7.08 16.80 -7.00
CA LEU A 155 6.41 17.71 -7.94
C LEU A 155 6.64 19.18 -7.60
N ALA A 156 6.67 19.51 -6.32
CA ALA A 156 6.76 20.88 -5.81
C ALA A 156 7.70 20.96 -4.57
N PRO A 157 9.03 20.82 -4.76
CA PRO A 157 9.97 20.77 -3.64
C PRO A 157 9.94 21.99 -2.71
N HIS A 158 9.51 23.14 -3.22
CA HIS A 158 9.44 24.39 -2.46
C HIS A 158 8.10 24.62 -1.74
N ASP A 159 7.06 23.91 -2.14
CA ASP A 159 5.72 24.00 -1.55
C ASP A 159 4.94 22.68 -1.78
N PRO A 160 5.32 21.60 -1.08
CA PRO A 160 4.65 20.30 -1.22
C PRO A 160 3.18 20.33 -0.81
N GLN A 161 2.84 21.14 0.20
CA GLN A 161 1.48 21.21 0.75
C GLN A 161 0.46 21.60 -0.30
N SER A 162 0.79 22.58 -1.16
CA SER A 162 -0.10 23.02 -2.21
C SER A 162 -0.30 21.96 -3.32
N ALA A 163 0.64 21.02 -3.49
CA ALA A 163 0.54 19.92 -4.44
C ALA A 163 -0.27 18.73 -3.93
N ARG A 164 -0.37 18.55 -2.62
CA ARG A 164 -1.01 17.36 -2.01
C ARG A 164 -2.41 17.09 -2.54
N VAL A 165 -3.26 18.11 -2.57
CA VAL A 165 -4.66 17.94 -3.01
C VAL A 165 -4.73 17.54 -4.48
N THR A 166 -3.88 18.12 -5.33
CA THR A 166 -3.77 17.72 -6.74
C THR A 166 -3.31 16.28 -6.90
N VAL A 167 -2.31 15.85 -6.11
CA VAL A 167 -1.83 14.46 -6.09
C VAL A 167 -2.93 13.50 -5.67
N LEU A 168 -3.68 13.82 -4.62
CA LEU A 168 -4.83 13.01 -4.18
C LEU A 168 -5.92 12.95 -5.25
N GLY A 169 -6.19 14.05 -5.97
CA GLY A 169 -7.11 14.07 -7.10
C GLY A 169 -6.65 13.16 -8.25
N VAL A 170 -5.36 13.15 -8.56
CA VAL A 170 -4.78 12.22 -9.55
C VAL A 170 -4.87 10.77 -9.05
N PHE A 171 -4.60 10.47 -7.79
CA PHE A 171 -4.80 9.13 -7.23
C PHE A 171 -6.25 8.67 -7.36
N ALA A 172 -7.22 9.53 -7.03
CA ALA A 172 -8.64 9.20 -7.20
C ALA A 172 -8.98 8.89 -8.66
N MET A 173 -8.45 9.68 -9.60
CA MET A 173 -8.65 9.47 -11.04
C MET A 173 -8.08 8.13 -11.51
N VAL A 174 -6.83 7.80 -11.18
CA VAL A 174 -6.21 6.54 -11.66
C VAL A 174 -6.82 5.30 -11.00
N ILE A 175 -7.21 5.39 -9.72
CA ILE A 175 -7.95 4.33 -9.03
C ILE A 175 -9.29 4.08 -9.73
N GLY A 176 -10.08 5.13 -9.96
CA GLY A 176 -11.37 5.03 -10.62
C GLY A 176 -11.26 4.54 -12.07
N THR A 177 -10.26 5.01 -12.82
CA THR A 177 -9.98 4.52 -14.18
C THR A 177 -9.70 3.01 -14.19
N LEU A 178 -8.85 2.53 -13.29
CA LEU A 178 -8.53 1.10 -13.19
C LEU A 178 -9.74 0.27 -12.78
N GLN A 179 -10.52 0.73 -11.82
CA GLN A 179 -11.75 0.05 -11.40
C GLN A 179 -12.79 -0.01 -12.52
N LEU A 180 -12.97 1.11 -13.24
CA LEU A 180 -13.86 1.16 -14.40
C LEU A 180 -13.43 0.18 -15.48
N SER A 181 -12.14 0.16 -15.84
CA SER A 181 -11.62 -0.75 -16.86
C SER A 181 -11.82 -2.23 -16.50
N ARG A 182 -11.80 -2.58 -15.21
CA ARG A 182 -12.11 -3.93 -14.70
C ARG A 182 -13.58 -4.33 -14.83
N ALA A 183 -14.47 -3.35 -14.86
CA ALA A 183 -15.93 -3.58 -14.94
C ALA A 183 -16.47 -3.64 -16.38
N LEU A 184 -15.67 -3.24 -17.36
CA LEU A 184 -16.06 -3.23 -18.76
C LEU A 184 -15.93 -4.64 -19.36
N ALA A 185 -17.00 -5.09 -20.03
CA ALA A 185 -17.02 -6.38 -20.72
C ALA A 185 -16.29 -6.34 -22.08
N ASP A 186 -16.15 -5.14 -22.68
CA ASP A 186 -15.44 -4.94 -23.94
C ASP A 186 -13.95 -4.68 -23.67
N PRO A 187 -13.03 -5.57 -24.05
CA PRO A 187 -11.61 -5.40 -23.79
C PRO A 187 -11.00 -4.21 -24.52
N GLN A 188 -11.47 -3.88 -25.73
CA GLN A 188 -10.94 -2.73 -26.49
C GLN A 188 -11.32 -1.41 -25.83
N LEU A 189 -12.56 -1.29 -25.35
CA LEU A 189 -13.00 -0.15 -24.58
C LEU A 189 -12.26 -0.06 -23.24
N ALA A 190 -12.06 -1.19 -22.55
CA ALA A 190 -11.29 -1.23 -21.31
C ALA A 190 -9.85 -0.72 -21.49
N ASP A 191 -9.17 -1.13 -22.56
CA ASP A 191 -7.83 -0.68 -22.89
C ASP A 191 -7.78 0.82 -23.27
N ALA A 192 -8.77 1.29 -24.04
CA ALA A 192 -8.90 2.70 -24.39
C ALA A 192 -9.11 3.59 -23.15
N VAL A 193 -9.90 3.11 -22.16
CA VAL A 193 -10.11 3.80 -20.87
C VAL A 193 -8.81 3.92 -20.09
N LEU A 194 -7.97 2.88 -20.05
CA LEU A 194 -6.66 2.93 -19.39
C LEU A 194 -5.75 3.99 -20.02
N GLU A 195 -5.62 3.98 -21.35
CA GLU A 195 -4.76 4.95 -22.05
C GLU A 195 -5.28 6.39 -21.88
N GLN A 196 -6.59 6.62 -21.98
CA GLN A 196 -7.16 7.94 -21.74
C GLN A 196 -6.93 8.40 -20.29
N GLY A 197 -6.99 7.50 -19.32
CA GLY A 197 -6.68 7.79 -17.92
C GLY A 197 -5.23 8.25 -17.71
N ILE A 198 -4.27 7.64 -18.42
CA ILE A 198 -2.86 8.07 -18.40
C ILE A 198 -2.76 9.51 -18.90
N GLN A 199 -3.37 9.81 -20.05
CA GLN A 199 -3.33 11.13 -20.65
C GLN A 199 -3.96 12.19 -19.73
N ASN A 200 -5.09 11.88 -19.12
CA ASN A 200 -5.78 12.76 -18.20
C ASN A 200 -4.94 13.05 -16.93
N ALA A 201 -4.32 12.03 -16.35
CA ALA A 201 -3.46 12.18 -15.19
C ALA A 201 -2.21 13.04 -15.47
N LEU A 202 -1.56 12.82 -16.62
CA LEU A 202 -0.42 13.61 -17.08
C LEU A 202 -0.81 15.07 -17.36
N ALA A 203 -1.99 15.31 -17.93
CA ALA A 203 -2.51 16.64 -18.18
C ALA A 203 -2.79 17.40 -16.87
N ALA A 204 -3.42 16.75 -15.87
CA ALA A 204 -3.71 17.33 -14.57
C ALA A 204 -2.43 17.77 -13.85
N LEU A 205 -1.40 16.92 -13.81
CA LEU A 205 -0.09 17.25 -13.24
C LEU A 205 0.65 18.34 -14.01
N GLY A 206 0.49 18.40 -15.33
CA GLY A 206 1.07 19.44 -16.18
C GLY A 206 0.39 20.81 -16.04
N ALA A 207 -0.91 20.83 -15.83
CA ALA A 207 -1.67 22.06 -15.60
C ALA A 207 -1.30 22.74 -14.27
N GLU A 208 -1.17 21.96 -13.20
CA GLU A 208 -0.74 22.45 -11.89
C GLU A 208 0.65 23.12 -11.94
N ARG A 209 1.59 22.50 -12.64
CA ARG A 209 2.93 23.08 -12.81
C ARG A 209 2.90 24.42 -13.56
N ARG A 210 2.05 24.58 -14.58
CA ARG A 210 1.89 25.85 -15.31
C ARG A 210 1.33 26.95 -14.43
N LYS A 211 0.31 26.65 -13.63
CA LYS A 211 -0.31 27.56 -12.67
C LYS A 211 0.72 28.13 -11.68
N ARG A 212 1.52 27.24 -11.06
CA ARG A 212 2.58 27.62 -10.11
C ARG A 212 3.71 28.43 -10.73
N SER A 213 4.09 28.10 -11.97
CA SER A 213 5.09 28.87 -12.70
C SER A 213 4.61 30.29 -13.03
N ALA A 214 3.32 30.47 -13.28
CA ALA A 214 2.72 31.79 -13.49
C ALA A 214 2.67 32.62 -12.19
N GLU A 215 2.21 32.02 -11.09
CA GLU A 215 2.14 32.67 -9.78
C GLU A 215 3.51 33.11 -9.26
N ARG A 216 4.57 32.30 -9.53
CA ARG A 216 5.96 32.64 -9.15
C ARG A 216 6.55 33.80 -9.96
N LYS A 217 6.07 34.04 -11.21
CA LYS A 217 6.50 35.17 -12.04
C LYS A 217 5.81 36.47 -11.66
N GLN A 218 4.71 36.42 -10.91
CA GLN A 218 3.93 37.57 -10.45
C GLN A 218 4.34 38.08 -9.05
N ARG A 219 5.20 37.33 -8.35
CA ARG A 219 5.84 37.73 -7.06
C ARG A 219 7.26 38.23 -7.27
#